data_b9ce5efcadb478ddb1272ec3b6eaae44
#
_entry.id   b9ce5efcadb478ddb1272ec3b6eaae44
#
_cell.length_a   1.000
_cell.length_b   1.000
_cell.length_c   1.000
_cell.angle_alpha   90.00
_cell.angle_beta   90.00
_cell.angle_gamma   90.00
#
_symmetry.space_group_name_H-M   'P 1'
#
loop_
_entity.id
_entity.type
_entity.pdbx_description
1 polymer ?
#
loop_
_entity_poly.entity_id
_entity_poly.type
_entity_poly.pdbx_seq_one_letter_code
_entity_poly.pdbx_strand_id
1 'polypeptide(L)'
;MERITRADDRVHRPAGPWTPTVHRLLAHLHEQGFVAAPEPIALGDTLETVSFVPGVAGEYPWTEDIASEAALVTSARLLRQFHDAAASFPRSAEDDLWSQADRAPVETVVHGDFAPYNCVYDGIAAVGLIDFDTAHPGPRVWDVASAVYRFAPFTTGTVEGSTTADLAERLARAAEFCRAYALDDRSRGVLAETMIASLVAFVTTIEHEAAAGNPKFVSDLQHGHADLYRADVAYLEQHAAAITAAVA
;
A
#
# COMPACT_ATOMS: atom_id res chain seq x y z
N MET A 1 3.14 -24.72 -2.90
CA MET A 1 3.02 -23.35 -2.37
C MET A 1 2.35 -23.49 -1.01
N GLU A 2 3.05 -23.16 0.06
CA GLU A 2 2.47 -23.14 1.41
C GLU A 2 1.36 -22.08 1.43
N ARG A 3 0.22 -22.45 2.00
CA ARG A 3 -1.01 -21.67 1.93
C ARG A 3 -1.14 -20.82 3.19
N ILE A 4 -1.56 -19.56 3.06
CA ILE A 4 -1.97 -18.75 4.20
C ILE A 4 -3.13 -19.46 4.91
N THR A 5 -3.00 -19.67 6.21
CA THR A 5 -4.03 -20.31 7.04
C THR A 5 -4.27 -19.51 8.31
N ARG A 6 -5.53 -19.49 8.75
CA ARG A 6 -5.92 -18.89 10.02
C ARG A 6 -6.32 -19.98 11.02
N ALA A 7 -5.81 -19.88 12.22
CA ALA A 7 -6.22 -20.68 13.36
C ALA A 7 -6.50 -19.74 14.54
N ASP A 8 -7.76 -19.63 14.92
CA ASP A 8 -8.26 -18.72 15.96
C ASP A 8 -7.88 -17.24 15.67
N ASP A 9 -7.02 -16.68 16.53
CA ASP A 9 -6.48 -15.31 16.47
C ASP A 9 -5.11 -15.22 15.79
N ARG A 10 -4.68 -16.28 15.08
CA ARG A 10 -3.35 -16.39 14.46
C ARG A 10 -3.46 -16.61 12.97
N VAL A 11 -2.52 -16.01 12.24
CA VAL A 11 -2.31 -16.22 10.81
C VAL A 11 -0.94 -16.83 10.60
N HIS A 12 -0.90 -17.97 9.90
CA HIS A 12 0.32 -18.65 9.48
C HIS A 12 0.49 -18.42 7.98
N ARG A 13 1.64 -17.92 7.57
CA ARG A 13 1.96 -17.65 6.17
C ARG A 13 3.43 -17.95 5.85
N PRO A 14 3.77 -18.14 4.56
CA PRO A 14 5.16 -18.36 4.16
C PRO A 14 6.06 -17.21 4.59
N ALA A 15 7.23 -17.54 5.12
CA ALA A 15 8.28 -16.57 5.44
C ALA A 15 9.20 -16.36 4.24
N GLY A 16 9.50 -15.11 3.93
CA GLY A 16 10.52 -14.70 2.96
C GLY A 16 11.81 -14.24 3.65
N PRO A 17 12.86 -13.95 2.87
CA PRO A 17 14.12 -13.45 3.43
C PRO A 17 13.97 -12.10 4.18
N TRP A 18 12.97 -11.30 3.85
CA TRP A 18 12.65 -10.00 4.48
C TRP A 18 11.85 -10.15 5.79
N THR A 19 11.25 -11.30 6.04
CA THR A 19 10.34 -11.50 7.19
C THR A 19 10.97 -11.18 8.55
N PRO A 20 12.26 -11.48 8.83
CA PRO A 20 12.88 -11.08 10.09
C PRO A 20 12.87 -9.56 10.31
N THR A 21 13.12 -8.79 9.25
CA THR A 21 13.09 -7.31 9.31
C THR A 21 11.66 -6.81 9.49
N VAL A 22 10.69 -7.40 8.79
CA VAL A 22 9.26 -7.07 8.95
C VAL A 22 8.78 -7.38 10.37
N HIS A 23 9.18 -8.51 10.98
CA HIS A 23 8.86 -8.82 12.37
C HIS A 23 9.41 -7.77 13.36
N ARG A 24 10.64 -7.28 13.12
CA ARG A 24 11.19 -6.18 13.92
C ARG A 24 10.40 -4.88 13.74
N LEU A 25 9.98 -4.58 12.49
CA LEU A 25 9.12 -3.43 12.21
C LEU A 25 7.78 -3.55 12.95
N LEU A 26 7.09 -4.69 12.84
CA LEU A 26 5.81 -4.93 13.50
C LEU A 26 5.92 -4.78 15.03
N ALA A 27 6.95 -5.36 15.65
CA ALA A 27 7.21 -5.20 17.08
C ALA A 27 7.41 -3.72 17.45
N HIS A 28 8.23 -2.99 16.68
CA HIS A 28 8.46 -1.57 16.86
C HIS A 28 7.17 -0.75 16.75
N LEU A 29 6.32 -1.04 15.76
CA LEU A 29 5.03 -0.36 15.58
C LEU A 29 4.15 -0.49 16.84
N HIS A 30 4.06 -1.69 17.42
CA HIS A 30 3.35 -1.94 18.67
C HIS A 30 3.96 -1.17 19.84
N GLU A 31 5.31 -1.14 19.96
CA GLU A 31 6.02 -0.34 20.98
C GLU A 31 5.74 1.16 20.84
N GLN A 32 5.55 1.66 19.61
CA GLN A 32 5.17 3.05 19.34
C GLN A 32 3.66 3.31 19.48
N GLY A 33 2.86 2.31 19.88
CA GLY A 33 1.42 2.43 20.09
C GLY A 33 0.57 2.27 18.82
N PHE A 34 1.16 1.91 17.69
CA PHE A 34 0.42 1.57 16.48
C PHE A 34 0.01 0.09 16.53
N VAL A 35 -1.10 -0.19 17.21
CA VAL A 35 -1.65 -1.55 17.40
C VAL A 35 -2.54 -2.03 16.26
N ALA A 36 -2.70 -1.22 15.22
CA ALA A 36 -3.48 -1.55 14.04
C ALA A 36 -2.76 -2.50 13.06
N ALA A 37 -1.50 -2.84 13.32
CA ALA A 37 -0.73 -3.86 12.59
C ALA A 37 -0.81 -5.22 13.27
N PRO A 38 -0.57 -6.35 12.54
CA PRO A 38 -0.40 -7.65 13.17
C PRO A 38 0.74 -7.63 14.20
N GLU A 39 0.57 -8.36 15.30
CA GLU A 39 1.64 -8.62 16.27
C GLU A 39 2.50 -9.79 15.79
N PRO A 40 3.84 -9.69 15.73
CA PRO A 40 4.70 -10.81 15.38
C PRO A 40 4.75 -11.81 16.54
N ILE A 41 4.40 -13.06 16.28
CA ILE A 41 4.27 -14.11 17.31
C ILE A 41 5.42 -15.13 17.24
N ALA A 42 5.69 -15.64 16.04
CA ALA A 42 6.75 -16.64 15.84
C ALA A 42 7.30 -16.57 14.42
N LEU A 43 8.57 -16.87 14.28
CA LEU A 43 9.27 -16.99 13.00
C LEU A 43 10.04 -18.29 12.96
N GLY A 44 9.72 -19.15 11.98
CA GLY A 44 10.45 -20.37 11.64
C GLY A 44 11.19 -20.21 10.32
N ASP A 45 11.79 -21.30 9.84
CA ASP A 45 12.62 -21.28 8.62
C ASP A 45 11.81 -20.98 7.34
N THR A 46 10.56 -21.42 7.27
CA THR A 46 9.70 -21.30 6.07
C THR A 46 8.34 -20.67 6.35
N LEU A 47 7.96 -20.56 7.62
CA LEU A 47 6.67 -20.05 8.07
C LEU A 47 6.84 -19.01 9.15
N GLU A 48 6.01 -17.99 9.09
CA GLU A 48 5.79 -17.03 10.16
C GLU A 48 4.39 -17.17 10.76
N THR A 49 4.25 -16.71 11.98
CA THR A 49 2.97 -16.57 12.68
C THR A 49 2.83 -15.14 13.17
N VAL A 50 1.75 -14.51 12.78
CA VAL A 50 1.35 -13.17 13.27
C VAL A 50 -0.07 -13.22 13.84
N SER A 51 -0.45 -12.20 14.62
CA SER A 51 -1.83 -12.09 15.09
C SER A 51 -2.80 -11.81 13.94
N PHE A 52 -4.03 -12.28 14.06
CA PHE A 52 -5.11 -11.88 13.17
C PHE A 52 -5.61 -10.48 13.54
N VAL A 53 -5.73 -9.59 12.55
CA VAL A 53 -6.33 -8.27 12.72
C VAL A 53 -7.84 -8.40 12.49
N PRO A 54 -8.69 -8.19 13.51
CA PRO A 54 -10.14 -8.37 13.38
C PRO A 54 -10.79 -7.36 12.45
N GLY A 55 -11.70 -7.80 11.58
CA GLY A 55 -12.44 -6.99 10.62
C GLY A 55 -12.50 -7.64 9.24
N VAL A 56 -12.81 -6.84 8.24
CA VAL A 56 -12.96 -7.27 6.84
C VAL A 56 -11.95 -6.53 5.96
N ALA A 57 -11.11 -7.25 5.22
CA ALA A 57 -10.23 -6.63 4.24
C ALA A 57 -11.03 -6.01 3.08
N GLY A 58 -10.56 -4.88 2.56
CA GLY A 58 -11.21 -4.13 1.49
C GLY A 58 -11.02 -4.74 0.11
N GLU A 59 -11.32 -6.04 -0.02
CA GLU A 59 -11.25 -6.78 -1.28
C GLU A 59 -12.22 -6.25 -2.33
N TYR A 60 -11.89 -6.44 -3.60
CA TYR A 60 -12.80 -6.14 -4.70
C TYR A 60 -13.81 -7.29 -4.91
N PRO A 61 -15.08 -7.00 -5.25
CA PRO A 61 -15.69 -5.67 -5.42
C PRO A 61 -15.89 -4.96 -4.06
N TRP A 62 -15.71 -3.63 -4.04
CA TRP A 62 -15.94 -2.88 -2.82
C TRP A 62 -17.41 -2.89 -2.40
N THR A 63 -17.65 -3.00 -1.10
CA THR A 63 -18.96 -2.70 -0.51
C THR A 63 -19.20 -1.18 -0.52
N GLU A 64 -20.46 -0.77 -0.33
CA GLU A 64 -20.81 0.67 -0.19
C GLU A 64 -20.04 1.33 0.96
N ASP A 65 -19.85 0.62 2.07
CA ASP A 65 -19.07 1.10 3.22
C ASP A 65 -17.61 1.40 2.83
N ILE A 66 -16.95 0.47 2.14
CA ILE A 66 -15.54 0.61 1.74
C ILE A 66 -15.38 1.65 0.62
N ALA A 67 -16.36 1.79 -0.27
CA ALA A 67 -16.36 2.81 -1.32
C ALA A 67 -16.61 4.22 -0.77
N SER A 68 -17.11 4.35 0.46
CA SER A 68 -17.52 5.62 1.07
C SER A 68 -16.35 6.60 1.27
N GLU A 69 -16.67 7.90 1.35
CA GLU A 69 -15.71 8.94 1.72
C GLU A 69 -15.19 8.71 3.16
N ALA A 70 -16.02 8.21 4.06
CA ALA A 70 -15.62 7.94 5.44
C ALA A 70 -14.53 6.85 5.51
N ALA A 71 -14.65 5.77 4.72
CA ALA A 71 -13.62 4.74 4.62
C ALA A 71 -12.32 5.30 4.03
N LEU A 72 -12.39 6.12 3.01
CA LEU A 72 -11.24 6.81 2.43
C LEU A 72 -10.53 7.69 3.47
N VAL A 73 -11.27 8.49 4.23
CA VAL A 73 -10.73 9.38 5.27
C VAL A 73 -10.06 8.59 6.40
N THR A 74 -10.70 7.51 6.86
CA THR A 74 -10.12 6.68 7.93
C THR A 74 -8.88 5.93 7.47
N SER A 75 -8.85 5.46 6.21
CA SER A 75 -7.66 4.84 5.61
C SER A 75 -6.49 5.81 5.49
N ALA A 76 -6.74 7.04 5.03
CA ALA A 76 -5.70 8.07 4.94
C ALA A 76 -5.09 8.40 6.32
N ARG A 77 -5.91 8.48 7.36
CA ARG A 77 -5.47 8.68 8.75
C ARG A 77 -4.69 7.48 9.28
N LEU A 78 -5.11 6.26 8.96
CA LEU A 78 -4.41 5.04 9.32
C LEU A 78 -2.99 5.03 8.70
N LEU A 79 -2.86 5.37 7.41
CA LEU A 79 -1.55 5.49 6.75
C LEU A 79 -0.68 6.55 7.44
N ARG A 80 -1.25 7.68 7.83
CA ARG A 80 -0.51 8.72 8.55
C ARG A 80 -0.01 8.22 9.89
N GLN A 81 -0.84 7.54 10.67
CA GLN A 81 -0.45 6.97 11.97
C GLN A 81 0.64 5.92 11.83
N PHE A 82 0.53 5.04 10.81
CA PHE A 82 1.58 4.07 10.49
C PHE A 82 2.92 4.77 10.21
N HIS A 83 2.93 5.76 9.29
CA HIS A 83 4.15 6.48 8.95
C HIS A 83 4.77 7.22 10.15
N ASP A 84 3.95 7.77 11.04
CA ASP A 84 4.46 8.47 12.22
C ASP A 84 5.10 7.48 13.21
N ALA A 85 4.52 6.30 13.40
CA ALA A 85 5.08 5.24 14.22
C ALA A 85 6.35 4.63 13.61
N ALA A 86 6.36 4.40 12.29
CA ALA A 86 7.48 3.79 11.58
C ALA A 86 8.69 4.73 11.40
N ALA A 87 8.51 6.04 11.55
CA ALA A 87 9.59 7.02 11.34
C ALA A 87 10.77 6.85 12.30
N SER A 88 10.52 6.31 13.50
CA SER A 88 11.55 6.04 14.52
C SER A 88 12.11 4.63 14.47
N PHE A 89 11.75 3.82 13.47
CA PHE A 89 12.25 2.44 13.36
C PHE A 89 13.78 2.42 13.28
N PRO A 90 14.47 1.67 14.18
CA PRO A 90 15.92 1.60 14.22
C PRO A 90 16.43 0.72 13.08
N ARG A 91 16.81 1.37 11.97
CA ARG A 91 17.32 0.70 10.77
C ARG A 91 18.76 0.28 10.94
N SER A 92 19.10 -0.91 10.42
CA SER A 92 20.46 -1.44 10.33
C SER A 92 20.77 -1.76 8.87
N ALA A 93 21.72 -1.06 8.27
CA ALA A 93 22.11 -1.29 6.88
C ALA A 93 22.75 -2.68 6.65
N GLU A 94 23.25 -3.32 7.73
CA GLU A 94 23.90 -4.63 7.66
C GLU A 94 22.91 -5.78 7.87
N ASP A 95 21.88 -5.56 8.72
CA ASP A 95 20.97 -6.61 9.17
C ASP A 95 19.58 -6.55 8.52
N ASP A 96 19.17 -5.37 8.03
CA ASP A 96 17.86 -5.21 7.44
C ASP A 96 17.84 -5.72 6.00
N LEU A 97 16.96 -6.68 5.75
CA LEU A 97 16.66 -7.14 4.41
C LEU A 97 15.20 -6.79 4.09
N TRP A 98 15.00 -6.02 3.05
CA TRP A 98 13.68 -5.64 2.54
C TRP A 98 13.42 -6.32 1.19
N SER A 99 12.15 -6.57 0.86
CA SER A 99 11.78 -7.12 -0.45
C SER A 99 11.90 -6.09 -1.58
N GLN A 100 11.92 -4.80 -1.21
CA GLN A 100 12.07 -3.68 -2.12
C GLN A 100 13.32 -2.87 -1.75
N ALA A 101 13.92 -2.20 -2.73
CA ALA A 101 15.06 -1.32 -2.49
C ALA A 101 14.64 -0.02 -1.78
N ASP A 102 15.52 0.50 -0.93
CA ASP A 102 15.36 1.81 -0.31
C ASP A 102 15.15 2.92 -1.35
N ARG A 103 14.31 3.89 -1.00
CA ARG A 103 14.05 5.07 -1.83
C ARG A 103 14.44 6.35 -1.10
N ALA A 104 15.30 7.15 -1.70
CA ALA A 104 15.66 8.45 -1.16
C ALA A 104 14.62 9.54 -1.53
N PRO A 105 14.39 10.53 -0.66
CA PRO A 105 14.87 10.62 0.71
C PRO A 105 14.14 9.62 1.63
N VAL A 106 14.86 9.04 2.59
CA VAL A 106 14.22 8.15 3.57
C VAL A 106 13.66 8.98 4.72
N GLU A 107 12.35 9.01 4.85
CA GLU A 107 11.61 9.73 5.88
C GLU A 107 10.99 8.77 6.92
N THR A 108 10.67 7.56 6.49
CA THR A 108 10.03 6.52 7.30
C THR A 108 10.30 5.15 6.67
N VAL A 109 9.72 4.09 7.23
CA VAL A 109 9.44 2.87 6.49
C VAL A 109 8.06 3.02 5.87
N VAL A 110 7.95 2.86 4.56
CA VAL A 110 6.69 2.86 3.81
C VAL A 110 6.13 1.44 3.73
N HIS A 111 4.83 1.29 3.54
CA HIS A 111 4.18 0.00 3.38
C HIS A 111 4.49 -0.64 2.02
N GLY A 112 4.57 0.20 0.98
CA GLY A 112 4.88 -0.19 -0.39
C GLY A 112 3.72 -0.76 -1.19
N ASP A 113 2.62 -1.18 -0.52
CA ASP A 113 1.37 -1.63 -1.16
C ASP A 113 0.15 -1.22 -0.33
N PHE A 114 0.09 0.06 0.09
CA PHE A 114 -1.06 0.57 0.83
C PHE A 114 -2.27 0.71 -0.10
N ALA A 115 -3.23 -0.18 0.06
CA ALA A 115 -4.42 -0.28 -0.78
C ALA A 115 -5.64 -0.73 0.05
N PRO A 116 -6.88 -0.57 -0.44
CA PRO A 116 -8.06 -1.04 0.27
C PRO A 116 -7.98 -2.49 0.71
N TYR A 117 -7.47 -3.39 -0.13
CA TYR A 117 -7.35 -4.82 0.15
C TYR A 117 -6.32 -5.16 1.25
N ASN A 118 -5.40 -4.25 1.58
CA ASN A 118 -4.46 -4.36 2.69
C ASN A 118 -4.91 -3.57 3.93
N CYS A 119 -6.04 -2.84 3.84
CA CYS A 119 -6.71 -2.24 4.98
C CYS A 119 -7.80 -3.17 5.52
N VAL A 120 -7.89 -3.27 6.84
CA VAL A 120 -8.96 -4.00 7.54
C VAL A 120 -9.99 -3.01 8.06
N TYR A 121 -11.27 -3.27 7.81
CA TYR A 121 -12.36 -2.38 8.14
C TYR A 121 -13.31 -3.00 9.18
N ASP A 122 -13.85 -2.13 10.02
CA ASP A 122 -15.05 -2.35 10.82
C ASP A 122 -16.12 -1.34 10.37
N GLY A 123 -17.07 -1.81 9.54
CA GLY A 123 -17.96 -0.93 8.78
C GLY A 123 -17.19 0.03 7.88
N ILE A 124 -17.31 1.34 8.11
CA ILE A 124 -16.67 2.41 7.37
C ILE A 124 -15.29 2.83 7.95
N ALA A 125 -14.88 2.22 9.05
CA ALA A 125 -13.65 2.59 9.73
C ALA A 125 -12.51 1.64 9.33
N ALA A 126 -11.42 2.18 8.77
CA ALA A 126 -10.17 1.45 8.63
C ALA A 126 -9.52 1.31 10.01
N VAL A 127 -9.48 0.07 10.52
CA VAL A 127 -9.04 -0.26 11.89
C VAL A 127 -7.74 -1.06 11.91
N GLY A 128 -7.28 -1.53 10.73
CA GLY A 128 -6.06 -2.33 10.64
C GLY A 128 -5.37 -2.22 9.29
N LEU A 129 -4.08 -2.55 9.29
CA LEU A 129 -3.20 -2.60 8.13
C LEU A 129 -2.48 -3.95 8.15
N ILE A 130 -2.47 -4.66 7.03
CA ILE A 130 -1.90 -6.00 6.88
C ILE A 130 -1.00 -6.08 5.65
N ASP A 131 -0.24 -7.18 5.54
CA ASP A 131 0.62 -7.50 4.39
C ASP A 131 1.81 -6.54 4.20
N PHE A 132 2.72 -6.56 5.18
CA PHE A 132 3.92 -5.73 5.21
C PHE A 132 5.10 -6.27 4.39
N ASP A 133 4.89 -7.26 3.51
CA ASP A 133 5.98 -7.89 2.75
C ASP A 133 6.71 -6.93 1.80
N THR A 134 6.03 -5.88 1.36
CA THR A 134 6.61 -4.86 0.47
C THR A 134 7.12 -3.62 1.22
N ALA A 135 7.09 -3.65 2.56
CA ALA A 135 7.60 -2.54 3.36
C ALA A 135 9.10 -2.31 3.08
N HIS A 136 9.49 -1.04 3.02
CA HIS A 136 10.88 -0.63 2.79
C HIS A 136 11.11 0.82 3.20
N PRO A 137 12.35 1.25 3.48
CA PRO A 137 12.68 2.64 3.74
C PRO A 137 12.38 3.55 2.55
N GLY A 138 11.65 4.67 2.79
CA GLY A 138 11.29 5.56 1.70
C GLY A 138 10.65 6.88 2.15
N PRO A 139 10.34 7.76 1.17
CA PRO A 139 9.62 8.98 1.45
C PRO A 139 8.12 8.71 1.60
N ARG A 140 7.47 9.40 2.54
CA ARG A 140 6.03 9.27 2.81
C ARG A 140 5.17 9.47 1.56
N VAL A 141 5.55 10.40 0.69
CA VAL A 141 4.82 10.68 -0.55
C VAL A 141 4.76 9.48 -1.50
N TRP A 142 5.70 8.53 -1.41
CA TRP A 142 5.69 7.31 -2.22
C TRP A 142 4.48 6.43 -1.91
N ASP A 143 4.22 6.17 -0.64
CA ASP A 143 3.04 5.42 -0.20
C ASP A 143 1.74 6.20 -0.45
N VAL A 144 1.74 7.51 -0.16
CA VAL A 144 0.57 8.35 -0.41
C VAL A 144 0.20 8.36 -1.89
N ALA A 145 1.18 8.41 -2.79
CA ALA A 145 0.95 8.36 -4.24
C ALA A 145 0.32 7.02 -4.68
N SER A 146 0.84 5.90 -4.19
CA SER A 146 0.26 4.58 -4.43
C SER A 146 -1.15 4.46 -3.84
N ALA A 147 -1.35 4.97 -2.62
CA ALA A 147 -2.65 4.99 -1.97
C ALA A 147 -3.68 5.82 -2.75
N VAL A 148 -3.33 7.04 -3.16
CA VAL A 148 -4.21 7.91 -3.94
C VAL A 148 -4.61 7.24 -5.26
N TYR A 149 -3.67 6.61 -5.96
CA TYR A 149 -3.97 5.85 -7.17
C TYR A 149 -5.02 4.76 -6.93
N ARG A 150 -4.95 4.05 -5.80
CA ARG A 150 -5.89 2.95 -5.45
C ARG A 150 -7.21 3.47 -4.89
N PHE A 151 -7.20 4.40 -3.94
CA PHE A 151 -8.39 4.90 -3.23
C PHE A 151 -9.20 5.94 -4.03
N ALA A 152 -8.59 6.63 -4.99
CA ALA A 152 -9.23 7.53 -5.92
C ALA A 152 -9.22 6.96 -7.35
N PRO A 153 -9.53 5.69 -7.56
CA PRO A 153 -9.16 4.75 -8.61
C PRO A 153 -8.77 5.39 -9.95
N PHE A 154 -7.53 5.89 -10.04
CA PHE A 154 -6.96 6.47 -11.27
C PHE A 154 -6.54 5.39 -12.27
N THR A 155 -7.40 4.41 -12.45
CA THR A 155 -7.18 3.32 -13.43
C THR A 155 -8.05 3.51 -14.66
N THR A 156 -7.55 3.06 -15.81
CA THR A 156 -8.31 2.94 -17.07
C THR A 156 -9.09 1.63 -17.13
N GLY A 157 -8.77 0.69 -16.25
CA GLY A 157 -9.49 -0.57 -16.08
C GLY A 157 -10.79 -0.41 -15.30
N THR A 158 -11.57 -1.49 -15.26
CA THR A 158 -12.79 -1.57 -14.45
C THR A 158 -12.41 -1.98 -13.02
N VAL A 159 -12.83 -1.19 -12.03
CA VAL A 159 -12.75 -1.55 -10.61
C VAL A 159 -14.17 -1.85 -10.15
N GLU A 160 -14.48 -3.13 -9.97
CA GLU A 160 -15.80 -3.57 -9.50
C GLU A 160 -16.08 -3.00 -8.10
N GLY A 161 -17.29 -2.47 -7.90
CA GLY A 161 -17.69 -1.81 -6.66
C GLY A 161 -17.19 -0.37 -6.50
N SER A 162 -16.34 0.13 -7.41
CA SER A 162 -16.00 1.54 -7.45
C SER A 162 -17.12 2.34 -8.13
N THR A 163 -17.57 3.40 -7.48
CA THR A 163 -18.55 4.33 -8.05
C THR A 163 -17.92 5.34 -8.99
N THR A 164 -16.59 5.43 -9.02
CA THR A 164 -15.87 6.47 -9.73
C THR A 164 -15.82 6.24 -11.21
N ALA A 165 -16.68 6.93 -11.89
CA ALA A 165 -16.71 6.91 -13.34
C ALA A 165 -15.96 8.10 -13.96
N ASP A 166 -15.91 9.27 -13.31
CA ASP A 166 -15.38 10.48 -13.92
C ASP A 166 -14.13 11.05 -13.22
N LEU A 167 -13.43 11.93 -13.95
CA LEU A 167 -12.22 12.57 -13.45
C LEU A 167 -12.51 13.50 -12.26
N ALA A 168 -13.64 14.18 -12.22
CA ALA A 168 -13.96 15.14 -11.17
C ALA A 168 -14.11 14.45 -9.82
N GLU A 169 -14.75 13.28 -9.77
CA GLU A 169 -14.87 12.47 -8.58
C GLU A 169 -13.51 11.93 -8.12
N ARG A 170 -12.67 11.42 -9.06
CA ARG A 170 -11.31 10.97 -8.75
C ARG A 170 -10.48 12.11 -8.14
N LEU A 171 -10.54 13.30 -8.70
CA LEU A 171 -9.84 14.49 -8.19
C LEU A 171 -10.33 14.86 -6.78
N ALA A 172 -11.65 14.84 -6.55
CA ALA A 172 -12.22 15.12 -5.24
C ALA A 172 -11.75 14.10 -4.18
N ARG A 173 -11.75 12.81 -4.52
CA ARG A 173 -11.25 11.75 -3.63
C ARG A 173 -9.74 11.87 -3.35
N ALA A 174 -8.94 12.24 -4.36
CA ALA A 174 -7.50 12.47 -4.18
C ALA A 174 -7.24 13.66 -3.23
N ALA A 175 -7.95 14.76 -3.41
CA ALA A 175 -7.87 15.92 -2.54
C ALA A 175 -8.25 15.59 -1.09
N GLU A 176 -9.35 14.84 -0.92
CA GLU A 176 -9.80 14.40 0.40
C GLU A 176 -8.81 13.47 1.09
N PHE A 177 -8.24 12.49 0.35
CA PHE A 177 -7.20 11.59 0.89
C PHE A 177 -5.99 12.40 1.37
N CYS A 178 -5.46 13.30 0.53
CA CYS A 178 -4.31 14.13 0.88
C CYS A 178 -4.59 15.05 2.09
N ARG A 179 -5.82 15.60 2.17
CA ARG A 179 -6.25 16.42 3.30
C ARG A 179 -6.34 15.59 4.59
N ALA A 180 -6.96 14.39 4.53
CA ALA A 180 -7.14 13.52 5.67
C ALA A 180 -5.81 12.92 6.19
N TYR A 181 -4.87 12.66 5.28
CA TYR A 181 -3.49 12.27 5.61
C TYR A 181 -2.68 13.43 6.20
N ALA A 182 -3.09 14.68 5.96
CA ALA A 182 -2.33 15.91 6.25
C ALA A 182 -1.00 15.97 5.46
N LEU A 183 -1.08 15.73 4.12
CA LEU A 183 0.08 15.81 3.24
C LEU A 183 0.56 17.26 3.16
N ASP A 184 1.87 17.49 3.31
CA ASP A 184 2.45 18.82 3.23
C ASP A 184 2.50 19.37 1.78
N ASP A 185 2.62 20.70 1.64
CA ASP A 185 2.54 21.38 0.34
C ASP A 185 3.63 20.94 -0.65
N ARG A 186 4.84 20.64 -0.15
CA ARG A 186 5.93 20.15 -1.00
C ARG A 186 5.58 18.80 -1.60
N SER A 187 5.08 17.88 -0.76
CA SER A 187 4.67 16.53 -1.17
C SER A 187 3.45 16.58 -2.09
N ARG A 188 2.50 17.52 -1.86
CA ARG A 188 1.37 17.77 -2.77
C ARG A 188 1.85 18.18 -4.17
N GLY A 189 2.86 19.05 -4.24
CA GLY A 189 3.42 19.54 -5.51
C GLY A 189 4.05 18.46 -6.38
N VAL A 190 4.51 17.33 -5.79
CA VAL A 190 5.14 16.23 -6.52
C VAL A 190 4.28 14.96 -6.58
N LEU A 191 3.05 14.99 -6.05
CA LEU A 191 2.21 13.80 -5.92
C LEU A 191 1.93 13.14 -7.28
N ALA A 192 1.50 13.90 -8.27
CA ALA A 192 1.17 13.36 -9.60
C ALA A 192 2.38 12.70 -10.27
N GLU A 193 3.55 13.34 -10.20
CA GLU A 193 4.80 12.79 -10.71
C GLU A 193 5.19 11.50 -9.96
N THR A 194 4.98 11.47 -8.64
CA THR A 194 5.25 10.30 -7.81
C THR A 194 4.30 9.14 -8.13
N MET A 195 3.03 9.41 -8.39
CA MET A 195 2.05 8.40 -8.85
C MET A 195 2.51 7.74 -10.15
N ILE A 196 2.93 8.55 -11.13
CA ILE A 196 3.45 8.06 -12.40
C ILE A 196 4.71 7.21 -12.16
N ALA A 197 5.67 7.73 -11.38
CA ALA A 197 6.92 7.03 -11.09
C ALA A 197 6.70 5.69 -10.37
N SER A 198 5.70 5.61 -9.47
CA SER A 198 5.37 4.38 -8.74
C SER A 198 4.82 3.31 -9.67
N LEU A 199 3.93 3.67 -10.61
CA LEU A 199 3.41 2.72 -11.59
C LEU A 199 4.48 2.25 -12.59
N VAL A 200 5.35 3.17 -13.06
CA VAL A 200 6.49 2.80 -13.92
C VAL A 200 7.42 1.83 -13.22
N ALA A 201 7.73 2.07 -11.94
CA ALA A 201 8.54 1.15 -11.15
C ALA A 201 7.86 -0.21 -10.99
N PHE A 202 6.54 -0.24 -10.78
CA PHE A 202 5.78 -1.47 -10.66
C PHE A 202 5.76 -2.27 -11.98
N VAL A 203 5.55 -1.63 -13.12
CA VAL A 203 5.67 -2.28 -14.46
C VAL A 203 7.05 -2.89 -14.64
N THR A 204 8.11 -2.13 -14.30
CA THR A 204 9.50 -2.62 -14.38
C THR A 204 9.71 -3.85 -13.50
N THR A 205 9.13 -3.87 -12.29
CA THR A 205 9.20 -5.02 -11.38
C THR A 205 8.49 -6.24 -11.98
N ILE A 206 7.27 -6.07 -12.53
CA ILE A 206 6.53 -7.16 -13.19
C ILE A 206 7.38 -7.79 -14.30
N GLU A 207 7.96 -6.97 -15.17
CA GLU A 207 8.77 -7.43 -16.31
C GLU A 207 10.05 -8.14 -15.87
N HIS A 208 10.77 -7.56 -14.91
CA HIS A 208 12.00 -8.12 -14.37
C HIS A 208 11.77 -9.47 -13.68
N GLU A 209 10.80 -9.54 -12.79
CA GLU A 209 10.46 -10.75 -12.05
C GLU A 209 9.90 -11.85 -12.96
N ALA A 210 9.10 -11.49 -13.97
CA ALA A 210 8.62 -12.44 -14.95
C ALA A 210 9.77 -13.01 -15.81
N ALA A 211 10.72 -12.16 -16.22
CA ALA A 211 11.92 -12.58 -16.93
C ALA A 211 12.82 -13.50 -16.08
N ALA A 212 12.83 -13.30 -14.75
CA ALA A 212 13.50 -14.18 -13.79
C ALA A 212 12.73 -15.50 -13.54
N GLY A 213 11.53 -15.68 -14.14
CA GLY A 213 10.73 -16.89 -14.03
C GLY A 213 9.83 -16.96 -12.80
N ASN A 214 9.58 -15.85 -12.11
CA ASN A 214 8.66 -15.80 -10.98
C ASN A 214 7.22 -16.08 -11.47
N PRO A 215 6.56 -17.19 -11.05
CA PRO A 215 5.28 -17.62 -11.63
C PRO A 215 4.15 -16.60 -11.47
N LYS A 216 4.14 -15.83 -10.36
CA LYS A 216 3.15 -14.78 -10.13
C LYS A 216 3.24 -13.72 -11.22
N PHE A 217 4.44 -13.18 -11.45
CA PHE A 217 4.65 -12.10 -12.41
C PHE A 217 4.56 -12.55 -13.87
N VAL A 218 4.91 -13.82 -14.16
CA VAL A 218 4.62 -14.43 -15.46
C VAL A 218 3.12 -14.46 -15.72
N SER A 219 2.32 -14.84 -14.72
CA SER A 219 0.85 -14.82 -14.79
C SER A 219 0.33 -13.38 -14.97
N ASP A 220 0.88 -12.40 -14.25
CA ASP A 220 0.48 -10.99 -14.35
C ASP A 220 0.71 -10.45 -15.77
N LEU A 221 1.85 -10.76 -16.40
CA LEU A 221 2.10 -10.39 -17.80
C LEU A 221 1.10 -11.06 -18.76
N GLN A 222 0.82 -12.36 -18.57
CA GLN A 222 -0.13 -13.10 -19.44
C GLN A 222 -1.56 -12.56 -19.34
N HIS A 223 -1.94 -12.01 -18.17
CA HIS A 223 -3.25 -11.37 -17.97
C HIS A 223 -3.28 -9.89 -18.35
N GLY A 224 -2.20 -9.34 -18.90
CA GLY A 224 -2.14 -7.97 -19.41
C GLY A 224 -2.01 -6.89 -18.32
N HIS A 225 -1.61 -7.24 -17.09
CA HIS A 225 -1.47 -6.26 -16.00
C HIS A 225 -0.45 -5.17 -16.33
N ALA A 226 0.68 -5.51 -16.96
CA ALA A 226 1.66 -4.51 -17.35
C ALA A 226 1.11 -3.51 -18.39
N ASP A 227 0.30 -3.98 -19.35
CA ASP A 227 -0.30 -3.11 -20.36
C ASP A 227 -1.38 -2.20 -19.76
N LEU A 228 -2.16 -2.71 -18.79
CA LEU A 228 -3.10 -1.89 -18.02
C LEU A 228 -2.36 -0.77 -17.28
N TYR A 229 -1.30 -1.08 -16.53
CA TYR A 229 -0.54 -0.06 -15.81
C TYR A 229 0.17 0.94 -16.73
N ARG A 230 0.60 0.55 -17.94
CA ARG A 230 1.11 1.50 -18.94
C ARG A 230 0.01 2.45 -19.43
N ALA A 231 -1.21 1.93 -19.65
CA ALA A 231 -2.36 2.78 -19.99
C ALA A 231 -2.70 3.74 -18.85
N ASP A 232 -2.62 3.28 -17.60
CA ASP A 232 -2.84 4.12 -16.42
C ASP A 232 -1.74 5.19 -16.27
N VAL A 233 -0.48 4.89 -16.57
CA VAL A 233 0.60 5.89 -16.65
C VAL A 233 0.25 6.98 -17.66
N ALA A 234 -0.13 6.63 -18.89
CA ALA A 234 -0.51 7.59 -19.91
C ALA A 234 -1.73 8.45 -19.47
N TYR A 235 -2.70 7.83 -18.78
CA TYR A 235 -3.84 8.54 -18.21
C TYR A 235 -3.42 9.54 -17.13
N LEU A 236 -2.53 9.14 -16.22
CA LEU A 236 -2.00 10.04 -15.19
C LEU A 236 -1.18 11.18 -15.79
N GLU A 237 -0.35 10.93 -16.80
CA GLU A 237 0.41 11.98 -17.51
C GLU A 237 -0.52 13.00 -18.14
N GLN A 238 -1.60 12.54 -18.80
CA GLN A 238 -2.61 13.43 -19.40
C GLN A 238 -3.30 14.34 -18.36
N HIS A 239 -3.49 13.85 -17.13
CA HIS A 239 -4.23 14.54 -16.07
C HIS A 239 -3.36 15.10 -14.94
N ALA A 240 -2.02 15.03 -15.05
CA ALA A 240 -1.09 15.42 -13.98
C ALA A 240 -1.32 16.85 -13.46
N ALA A 241 -1.54 17.82 -14.37
CA ALA A 241 -1.81 19.21 -13.98
C ALA A 241 -3.13 19.33 -13.20
N ALA A 242 -4.17 18.60 -13.58
CA ALA A 242 -5.45 18.61 -12.88
C ALA A 242 -5.34 17.96 -11.49
N ILE A 243 -4.59 16.86 -11.38
CA ILE A 243 -4.32 16.18 -10.10
C ILE A 243 -3.57 17.14 -9.17
N THR A 244 -2.48 17.75 -9.63
CA THR A 244 -1.70 18.71 -8.84
C THR A 244 -2.56 19.87 -8.36
N ALA A 245 -3.39 20.44 -9.25
CA ALA A 245 -4.28 21.55 -8.89
C ALA A 245 -5.38 21.14 -7.88
N ALA A 246 -5.87 19.90 -7.94
CA ALA A 246 -6.92 19.44 -7.04
C ALA A 246 -6.40 19.18 -5.61
N VAL A 247 -5.13 18.80 -5.46
CA VAL A 247 -4.53 18.48 -4.14
C VAL A 247 -3.77 19.65 -3.52
N ALA A 248 -3.60 20.77 -4.23
CA ALA A 248 -2.85 21.98 -3.81
C ALA A 248 -3.47 22.69 -2.55
#